data_592e977075c2aa301cc4e9fd43850ab4
#
_entry.id   592e977075c2aa301cc4e9fd43850ab4
#
_cell.length_a   1.000
_cell.length_b   1.000
_cell.length_c   1.000
_cell.angle_alpha   90.00
_cell.angle_beta   90.00
_cell.angle_gamma   90.00
#
_symmetry.space_group_name_H-M   'P 1'
#
loop_
_entity.id
_entity.type
_entity.pdbx_description
1 polymer ?
#
loop_
_entity_poly.entity_id
_entity_poly.type
_entity_poly.pdbx_seq_one_letter_code
_entity_poly.pdbx_strand_id
1 'polypeptide(L)'
;MNIVVITGASSGMGREFAMQLDRGLHSVDEFWLIARRGSRLKEIASSMQHTVKILPLDLTNEADMTVLTESLAEEKPVVRMLINCAGYGMMGDFTAVPIKEQTGEVDLNCRALLEVTYGCLPYMRAKSRIIQLASSAAFLPQPGFSVYAATKSFVLSFSKALRAELKERQIYVTAVAWTGKQNFSKWRSTMHPRLR
;
A
#
# COMPACT_ATOMS: atom_id res chain seq x y z
N MET A 1 13.87 9.21 13.16
CA MET A 1 12.55 9.65 12.66
C MET A 1 11.69 8.44 12.38
N ASN A 2 10.47 8.37 12.93
CA ASN A 2 9.49 7.31 12.68
C ASN A 2 8.56 7.74 11.54
N ILE A 3 8.40 6.91 10.52
CA ILE A 3 7.56 7.27 9.38
C ILE A 3 6.46 6.24 9.10
N VAL A 4 5.42 6.72 8.41
CA VAL A 4 4.42 5.89 7.72
C VAL A 4 4.58 6.08 6.22
N VAL A 5 4.71 4.99 5.48
CA VAL A 5 4.78 5.00 4.01
C VAL A 5 3.45 4.51 3.45
N ILE A 6 2.83 5.29 2.57
CA ILE A 6 1.53 4.94 1.96
C ILE A 6 1.62 5.07 0.44
N THR A 7 1.49 3.96 -0.27
CA THR A 7 1.38 3.97 -1.73
C THR A 7 -0.08 4.14 -2.17
N GLY A 8 -0.31 4.70 -3.36
CA GLY A 8 -1.66 4.98 -3.84
C GLY A 8 -2.41 6.03 -3.01
N ALA A 9 -1.67 6.91 -2.30
CA ALA A 9 -2.22 7.84 -1.33
C ALA A 9 -3.11 8.94 -1.94
N SER A 10 -3.10 9.16 -3.26
CA SER A 10 -3.81 10.27 -3.90
C SER A 10 -5.35 10.12 -3.96
N SER A 11 -5.91 8.97 -3.64
CA SER A 11 -7.35 8.71 -3.68
C SER A 11 -7.75 7.43 -2.95
N GLY A 12 -9.06 7.19 -2.83
CA GLY A 12 -9.62 5.92 -2.32
C GLY A 12 -9.07 5.53 -0.96
N MET A 13 -8.75 4.24 -0.79
CA MET A 13 -8.30 3.69 0.47
C MET A 13 -6.97 4.27 0.95
N GLY A 14 -6.02 4.54 0.04
CA GLY A 14 -4.73 5.13 0.40
C GLY A 14 -4.89 6.52 1.04
N ARG A 15 -5.77 7.36 0.46
CA ARG A 15 -6.13 8.66 1.04
C ARG A 15 -6.79 8.50 2.41
N GLU A 16 -7.74 7.59 2.53
CA GLU A 16 -8.44 7.37 3.80
C GLU A 16 -7.50 6.85 4.90
N PHE A 17 -6.56 5.95 4.56
CA PHE A 17 -5.51 5.54 5.50
C PHE A 17 -4.68 6.74 5.96
N ALA A 18 -4.22 7.60 5.03
CA ALA A 18 -3.44 8.79 5.38
C ALA A 18 -4.20 9.67 6.38
N MET A 19 -5.45 10.02 6.06
CA MET A 19 -6.27 10.91 6.88
C MET A 19 -6.64 10.34 8.25
N GLN A 20 -6.91 9.02 8.32
CA GLN A 20 -7.31 8.40 9.59
C GLN A 20 -6.10 8.15 10.50
N LEU A 21 -4.98 7.74 9.94
CA LEU A 21 -3.75 7.52 10.70
C LEU A 21 -3.16 8.84 11.20
N ASP A 22 -3.23 9.90 10.40
CA ASP A 22 -2.83 11.25 10.80
C ASP A 22 -3.51 11.72 12.10
N ARG A 23 -4.80 11.39 12.26
CA ARG A 23 -5.59 11.75 13.46
C ARG A 23 -5.36 10.83 14.66
N GLY A 24 -4.82 9.65 14.47
CA GLY A 24 -4.78 8.60 15.49
C GLY A 24 -3.40 8.09 15.89
N LEU A 25 -2.36 8.41 15.13
CA LEU A 25 -0.99 7.96 15.39
C LEU A 25 -0.13 9.13 15.91
N HIS A 26 0.08 9.20 17.23
CA HIS A 26 0.91 10.23 17.83
C HIS A 26 2.41 9.86 17.96
N SER A 27 2.77 8.62 17.61
CA SER A 27 4.15 8.10 17.72
C SER A 27 4.92 8.11 16.40
N VAL A 28 4.41 8.82 15.42
CA VAL A 28 4.97 8.95 14.06
C VAL A 28 5.35 10.40 13.84
N ASP A 29 6.50 10.64 13.24
CA ASP A 29 7.01 11.99 12.98
C ASP A 29 6.57 12.50 11.61
N GLU A 30 6.51 11.61 10.60
CA GLU A 30 6.25 12.01 9.21
C GLU A 30 5.50 10.94 8.42
N PHE A 31 4.70 11.38 7.44
CA PHE A 31 4.02 10.53 6.45
C PHE A 31 4.67 10.69 5.07
N TRP A 32 5.05 9.60 4.45
CA TRP A 32 5.51 9.57 3.07
C TRP A 32 4.35 9.13 2.18
N LEU A 33 3.80 10.08 1.43
CA LEU A 33 2.66 9.84 0.54
C LEU A 33 3.15 9.67 -0.90
N ILE A 34 2.90 8.48 -1.45
CA ILE A 34 3.39 8.08 -2.77
C ILE A 34 2.22 7.88 -3.72
N ALA A 35 2.21 8.60 -4.84
CA ALA A 35 1.32 8.39 -5.98
C ALA A 35 1.74 9.28 -7.15
N ARG A 36 1.29 8.97 -8.38
CA ARG A 36 1.63 9.75 -9.59
C ARG A 36 1.11 11.20 -9.57
N ARG A 37 -0.05 11.43 -8.95
CA ARG A 37 -0.74 12.75 -8.96
C ARG A 37 -0.25 13.64 -7.82
N GLY A 38 0.87 14.34 -8.04
CA GLY A 38 1.48 15.21 -7.03
C GLY A 38 0.56 16.33 -6.52
N SER A 39 -0.30 16.92 -7.38
CA SER A 39 -1.28 17.94 -6.96
C SER A 39 -2.27 17.40 -5.92
N ARG A 40 -2.75 16.16 -6.10
CA ARG A 40 -3.64 15.50 -5.13
C ARG A 40 -2.93 15.19 -3.81
N LEU A 41 -1.66 14.81 -3.87
CA LEU A 41 -0.87 14.58 -2.66
C LEU A 41 -0.67 15.88 -1.87
N LYS A 42 -0.44 17.02 -2.56
CA LYS A 42 -0.33 18.35 -1.94
C LYS A 42 -1.64 18.76 -1.25
N GLU A 43 -2.79 18.54 -1.90
CA GLU A 43 -4.11 18.78 -1.33
C GLU A 43 -4.34 17.97 -0.04
N ILE A 44 -3.98 16.69 -0.04
CA ILE A 44 -4.10 15.83 1.14
C ILE A 44 -3.15 16.30 2.25
N ALA A 45 -1.88 16.55 1.90
CA ALA A 45 -0.87 17.00 2.86
C ALA A 45 -1.27 18.28 3.57
N SER A 46 -1.88 19.26 2.85
CA SER A 46 -2.33 20.52 3.45
C SER A 46 -3.44 20.35 4.51
N SER A 47 -4.11 19.20 4.56
CA SER A 47 -5.17 18.90 5.53
C SER A 47 -4.70 17.96 6.67
N MET A 48 -3.43 17.53 6.64
CA MET A 48 -2.83 16.66 7.66
C MET A 48 -2.15 17.49 8.76
N GLN A 49 -2.09 16.89 9.96
CA GLN A 49 -1.47 17.50 11.15
C GLN A 49 0.03 17.20 11.23
N HIS A 50 0.43 16.01 10.74
CA HIS A 50 1.84 15.60 10.71
C HIS A 50 2.58 16.19 9.52
N THR A 51 3.89 16.23 9.62
CA THR A 51 4.77 16.49 8.46
C THR A 51 4.53 15.44 7.38
N VAL A 52 4.51 15.90 6.12
CA VAL A 52 4.27 15.02 4.97
C VAL A 52 5.36 15.20 3.92
N LYS A 53 6.06 14.12 3.62
CA LYS A 53 6.91 14.03 2.43
C LYS A 53 6.07 13.56 1.24
N ILE A 54 6.00 14.40 0.22
CA ILE A 54 5.25 14.13 -1.01
C ILE A 54 6.20 13.52 -2.04
N LEU A 55 5.89 12.31 -2.48
CA LEU A 55 6.64 11.54 -3.46
C LEU A 55 5.76 11.27 -4.70
N PRO A 56 5.79 12.16 -5.70
CA PRO A 56 4.97 12.02 -6.90
C PRO A 56 5.61 11.01 -7.88
N LEU A 57 5.54 9.73 -7.56
CA LEU A 57 6.23 8.63 -8.24
C LEU A 57 5.24 7.70 -8.94
N ASP A 58 5.63 7.19 -10.11
CA ASP A 58 5.04 6.02 -10.76
C ASP A 58 5.82 4.77 -10.35
N LEU A 59 5.24 3.98 -9.47
CA LEU A 59 5.89 2.78 -8.91
C LEU A 59 6.13 1.67 -9.95
N THR A 60 5.65 1.83 -11.19
CA THR A 60 5.97 0.93 -12.31
C THR A 60 7.20 1.37 -13.10
N ASN A 61 7.73 2.57 -12.82
CA ASN A 61 8.90 3.13 -13.43
C ASN A 61 10.15 2.89 -12.55
N GLU A 62 11.22 2.33 -13.12
CA GLU A 62 12.44 1.99 -12.39
C GLU A 62 13.18 3.23 -11.82
N ALA A 63 13.19 4.34 -12.56
CA ALA A 63 13.81 5.57 -12.08
C ALA A 63 13.07 6.14 -10.86
N ASP A 64 11.73 6.12 -10.89
CA ASP A 64 10.91 6.58 -9.76
C ASP A 64 11.04 5.64 -8.54
N MET A 65 11.18 4.32 -8.76
CA MET A 65 11.46 3.36 -7.69
C MET A 65 12.84 3.61 -7.07
N THR A 66 13.83 3.99 -7.89
CA THR A 66 15.16 4.39 -7.42
C THR A 66 15.08 5.61 -6.50
N VAL A 67 14.29 6.64 -6.84
CA VAL A 67 14.07 7.81 -5.98
C VAL A 67 13.53 7.41 -4.61
N LEU A 68 12.61 6.46 -4.54
CA LEU A 68 12.09 5.96 -3.25
C LEU A 68 13.19 5.27 -2.43
N THR A 69 13.95 4.38 -3.06
CA THR A 69 15.00 3.62 -2.35
C THR A 69 16.17 4.50 -1.91
N GLU A 70 16.56 5.48 -2.73
CA GLU A 70 17.56 6.50 -2.37
C GLU A 70 17.08 7.37 -1.20
N SER A 71 15.83 7.85 -1.24
CA SER A 71 15.26 8.59 -0.10
C SER A 71 15.29 7.80 1.20
N LEU A 72 15.01 6.49 1.16
CA LEU A 72 15.11 5.61 2.32
C LEU A 72 16.57 5.45 2.79
N ALA A 73 17.52 5.33 1.85
CA ALA A 73 18.94 5.15 2.14
C ALA A 73 19.57 6.41 2.73
N GLU A 74 19.19 7.58 2.27
CA GLU A 74 19.69 8.87 2.73
C GLU A 74 19.16 9.21 4.13
N GLU A 75 17.84 9.14 4.32
CA GLU A 75 17.21 9.56 5.57
C GLU A 75 17.25 8.49 6.67
N LYS A 76 17.41 7.22 6.31
CA LYS A 76 17.47 6.06 7.22
C LYS A 76 16.38 6.09 8.29
N PRO A 77 15.11 6.30 7.91
CA PRO A 77 14.02 6.41 8.87
C PRO A 77 13.72 5.05 9.52
N VAL A 78 12.91 5.06 10.57
CA VAL A 78 12.26 3.84 11.05
C VAL A 78 10.88 3.77 10.42
N VAL A 79 10.67 2.85 9.48
CA VAL A 79 9.37 2.61 8.87
C VAL A 79 8.49 1.86 9.87
N ARG A 80 7.63 2.61 10.58
CA ARG A 80 6.70 2.05 11.57
C ARG A 80 5.51 1.38 10.90
N MET A 81 5.10 1.89 9.75
CA MET A 81 4.02 1.31 8.98
C MET A 81 4.24 1.50 7.48
N LEU A 82 4.09 0.41 6.72
CA LEU A 82 4.01 0.43 5.26
C LEU A 82 2.59 0.03 4.86
N ILE A 83 1.94 0.84 4.01
CA ILE A 83 0.60 0.58 3.52
C ILE A 83 0.62 0.58 1.99
N ASN A 84 0.58 -0.60 1.40
CA ASN A 84 0.53 -0.80 -0.04
C ASN A 84 -0.92 -0.75 -0.54
N CYS A 85 -1.36 0.46 -0.93
CA CYS A 85 -2.68 0.72 -1.51
C CYS A 85 -2.66 0.98 -3.01
N ALA A 86 -1.48 1.18 -3.62
CA ALA A 86 -1.39 1.34 -5.06
C ALA A 86 -1.88 0.08 -5.78
N GLY A 87 -2.73 0.27 -6.77
CA GLY A 87 -3.28 -0.83 -7.54
C GLY A 87 -4.54 -0.41 -8.31
N TYR A 88 -4.84 -1.13 -9.37
CA TYR A 88 -6.06 -0.99 -10.15
C TYR A 88 -6.47 -2.34 -10.75
N GLY A 89 -7.65 -2.39 -11.35
CA GLY A 89 -8.12 -3.55 -12.10
C GLY A 89 -8.97 -3.12 -13.28
N MET A 90 -8.83 -3.83 -14.40
CA MET A 90 -9.60 -3.66 -15.63
C MET A 90 -10.65 -4.76 -15.75
N MET A 91 -11.89 -4.38 -15.97
CA MET A 91 -13.00 -5.31 -16.15
C MET A 91 -13.28 -5.50 -17.65
N GLY A 92 -13.43 -6.73 -18.08
CA GLY A 92 -13.72 -7.12 -19.45
C GLY A 92 -13.22 -8.54 -19.75
N ASP A 93 -13.65 -9.08 -20.88
CA ASP A 93 -13.17 -10.36 -21.36
C ASP A 93 -11.65 -10.31 -21.62
N PHE A 94 -10.94 -11.40 -21.36
CA PHE A 94 -9.49 -11.45 -21.42
C PHE A 94 -8.92 -10.95 -22.76
N THR A 95 -9.57 -11.28 -23.86
CA THR A 95 -9.16 -10.85 -25.21
C THR A 95 -9.63 -9.45 -25.59
N ALA A 96 -10.58 -8.86 -24.85
CA ALA A 96 -11.11 -7.53 -25.11
C ALA A 96 -10.33 -6.44 -24.38
N VAL A 97 -9.73 -6.75 -23.21
CA VAL A 97 -8.88 -5.81 -22.50
C VAL A 97 -7.49 -5.78 -23.14
N PRO A 98 -6.95 -4.60 -23.53
CA PRO A 98 -5.63 -4.50 -24.13
C PRO A 98 -4.55 -5.14 -23.24
N ILE A 99 -3.63 -5.89 -23.85
CA ILE A 99 -2.55 -6.60 -23.11
C ILE A 99 -1.73 -5.65 -22.25
N LYS A 100 -1.48 -4.43 -22.72
CA LYS A 100 -0.72 -3.41 -21.97
C LYS A 100 -1.39 -3.03 -20.65
N GLU A 101 -2.73 -2.97 -20.61
CA GLU A 101 -3.47 -2.69 -19.37
C GLU A 101 -3.38 -3.89 -18.41
N GLN A 102 -3.48 -5.10 -18.94
CA GLN A 102 -3.38 -6.33 -18.13
C GLN A 102 -1.98 -6.53 -17.54
N THR A 103 -0.93 -6.31 -18.33
CA THR A 103 0.45 -6.37 -17.81
C THR A 103 0.73 -5.25 -16.83
N GLY A 104 0.17 -4.04 -17.07
CA GLY A 104 0.25 -2.93 -16.12
C GLY A 104 -0.41 -3.22 -14.77
N GLU A 105 -1.51 -4.01 -14.73
CA GLU A 105 -2.06 -4.50 -13.46
C GLU A 105 -1.06 -5.39 -12.71
N VAL A 106 -0.37 -6.30 -13.40
CA VAL A 106 0.64 -7.16 -12.79
C VAL A 106 1.82 -6.33 -12.30
N ASP A 107 2.28 -5.38 -13.10
CA ASP A 107 3.38 -4.49 -12.73
C ASP A 107 3.07 -3.69 -11.47
N LEU A 108 1.89 -3.05 -11.39
CA LEU A 108 1.57 -2.22 -10.23
C LEU A 108 1.13 -3.06 -9.03
N ASN A 109 0.22 -4.04 -9.23
CA ASN A 109 -0.38 -4.78 -8.11
C ASN A 109 0.56 -5.83 -7.51
N CYS A 110 1.54 -6.34 -8.28
CA CYS A 110 2.45 -7.39 -7.84
C CYS A 110 3.90 -6.90 -7.76
N ARG A 111 4.54 -6.55 -8.90
CA ARG A 111 5.96 -6.19 -8.96
C ARG A 111 6.26 -4.97 -8.09
N ALA A 112 5.57 -3.85 -8.30
CA ALA A 112 5.78 -2.63 -7.51
C ALA A 112 5.52 -2.85 -6.01
N LEU A 113 4.50 -3.63 -5.65
CA LEU A 113 4.22 -4.00 -4.25
C LEU A 113 5.39 -4.78 -3.63
N LEU A 114 5.99 -5.73 -4.36
CA LEU A 114 7.18 -6.46 -3.90
C LEU A 114 8.36 -5.51 -3.69
N GLU A 115 8.67 -4.69 -4.69
CA GLU A 115 9.82 -3.77 -4.68
C GLU A 115 9.72 -2.75 -3.55
N VAL A 116 8.55 -2.13 -3.34
CA VAL A 116 8.31 -1.21 -2.22
C VAL A 116 8.44 -1.93 -0.88
N THR A 117 7.88 -3.15 -0.77
CA THR A 117 7.97 -3.93 0.47
C THR A 117 9.43 -4.30 0.77
N TYR A 118 10.16 -4.76 -0.24
CA TYR A 118 11.58 -5.11 -0.12
C TYR A 118 12.43 -3.89 0.27
N GLY A 119 12.24 -2.75 -0.38
CA GLY A 119 12.96 -1.51 -0.10
C GLY A 119 12.71 -0.96 1.31
N CYS A 120 11.47 -1.06 1.81
CA CYS A 120 11.13 -0.59 3.16
C CYS A 120 11.58 -1.54 4.28
N LEU A 121 11.69 -2.84 4.00
CA LEU A 121 11.91 -3.87 5.03
C LEU A 121 13.21 -3.72 5.85
N PRO A 122 14.35 -3.26 5.30
CA PRO A 122 15.58 -2.98 6.08
C PRO A 122 15.39 -1.89 7.14
N TYR A 123 14.47 -0.96 6.91
CA TYR A 123 14.18 0.17 7.79
C TYR A 123 13.09 -0.12 8.82
N MET A 124 12.52 -1.32 8.81
CA MET A 124 11.50 -1.74 9.78
C MET A 124 12.13 -2.35 11.03
N ARG A 125 11.50 -2.10 12.17
CA ARG A 125 11.91 -2.61 13.49
C ARG A 125 10.80 -3.47 14.10
N ALA A 126 11.08 -4.10 15.23
CA ALA A 126 10.05 -4.81 15.99
C ALA A 126 8.82 -3.93 16.23
N LYS A 127 7.63 -4.53 16.14
CA LYS A 127 6.31 -3.89 16.20
C LYS A 127 5.95 -3.01 14.99
N SER A 128 6.79 -2.94 13.94
CA SER A 128 6.37 -2.33 12.66
C SER A 128 5.27 -3.16 11.98
N ARG A 129 4.53 -2.54 11.08
CA ARG A 129 3.38 -3.15 10.41
C ARG A 129 3.45 -2.98 8.90
N ILE A 130 3.06 -4.01 8.17
CA ILE A 130 2.86 -3.99 6.72
C ILE A 130 1.38 -4.28 6.46
N ILE A 131 0.70 -3.37 5.77
CA ILE A 131 -0.69 -3.54 5.34
C ILE A 131 -0.69 -3.66 3.82
N GLN A 132 -1.20 -4.79 3.31
CA GLN A 132 -1.28 -5.09 1.88
C GLN A 132 -2.74 -5.08 1.44
N LEU A 133 -3.09 -4.25 0.46
CA LEU A 133 -4.46 -4.19 -0.06
C LEU A 133 -4.71 -5.32 -1.05
N ALA A 134 -5.27 -6.42 -0.53
CA ALA A 134 -5.88 -7.49 -1.32
C ALA A 134 -7.30 -7.10 -1.78
N SER A 135 -8.12 -8.07 -2.08
CA SER A 135 -9.52 -7.90 -2.46
C SER A 135 -10.29 -9.18 -2.13
N SER A 136 -11.62 -9.11 -2.06
CA SER A 136 -12.47 -10.31 -2.08
C SER A 136 -12.27 -11.15 -3.34
N ALA A 137 -11.86 -10.52 -4.46
CA ALA A 137 -11.47 -11.19 -5.69
C ALA A 137 -10.29 -12.18 -5.52
N ALA A 138 -9.52 -12.06 -4.43
CA ALA A 138 -8.42 -12.99 -4.13
C ALA A 138 -8.89 -14.42 -3.75
N PHE A 139 -10.15 -14.60 -3.41
CA PHE A 139 -10.69 -15.86 -2.91
C PHE A 139 -11.41 -16.70 -3.96
N LEU A 140 -11.87 -16.06 -5.05
CA LEU A 140 -12.64 -16.73 -6.08
C LEU A 140 -12.20 -16.25 -7.47
N PRO A 141 -12.05 -17.17 -8.46
CA PRO A 141 -11.88 -16.79 -9.86
C PRO A 141 -13.07 -15.95 -10.33
N GLN A 142 -12.79 -14.85 -11.04
CA GLN A 142 -13.84 -13.95 -11.54
C GLN A 142 -13.74 -13.82 -13.07
N PRO A 143 -14.64 -14.43 -13.85
CA PRO A 143 -14.75 -14.16 -15.28
C PRO A 143 -14.90 -12.67 -15.55
N GLY A 144 -14.24 -12.15 -16.58
CA GLY A 144 -14.19 -10.72 -16.88
C GLY A 144 -13.32 -9.88 -15.93
N PHE A 145 -12.61 -10.52 -14.99
CA PHE A 145 -11.74 -9.84 -14.03
C PHE A 145 -10.53 -10.73 -13.66
N SER A 146 -10.13 -11.59 -14.61
CA SER A 146 -9.21 -12.70 -14.39
C SER A 146 -7.83 -12.23 -13.89
N VAL A 147 -7.22 -11.24 -14.55
CA VAL A 147 -5.88 -10.75 -14.19
C VAL A 147 -5.92 -10.06 -12.84
N TYR A 148 -6.90 -9.17 -12.61
CA TYR A 148 -7.03 -8.52 -11.31
C TYR A 148 -7.20 -9.52 -10.17
N ALA A 149 -8.11 -10.50 -10.32
CA ALA A 149 -8.32 -11.54 -9.30
C ALA A 149 -7.02 -12.32 -9.02
N ALA A 150 -6.27 -12.67 -10.07
CA ALA A 150 -4.99 -13.33 -9.95
C ALA A 150 -3.96 -12.46 -9.20
N THR A 151 -3.85 -11.16 -9.52
CA THR A 151 -2.94 -10.25 -8.79
C THR A 151 -3.33 -10.13 -7.31
N LYS A 152 -4.63 -10.10 -6.99
CA LYS A 152 -5.07 -10.02 -5.60
C LYS A 152 -4.91 -11.33 -4.83
N SER A 153 -4.98 -12.47 -5.52
CA SER A 153 -4.61 -13.79 -4.95
C SER A 153 -3.11 -13.87 -4.64
N PHE A 154 -2.27 -13.33 -5.55
CA PHE A 154 -0.84 -13.16 -5.30
C PHE A 154 -0.59 -12.34 -4.03
N VAL A 155 -1.20 -11.16 -3.89
CA VAL A 155 -1.04 -10.29 -2.71
C VAL A 155 -1.44 -11.02 -1.42
N LEU A 156 -2.56 -11.75 -1.44
CA LEU A 156 -3.03 -12.51 -0.29
C LEU A 156 -2.05 -13.62 0.11
N SER A 157 -1.59 -14.42 -0.87
CA SER A 157 -0.65 -15.52 -0.64
C SER A 157 0.70 -15.00 -0.14
N PHE A 158 1.26 -14.00 -0.82
CA PHE A 158 2.51 -13.33 -0.44
C PHE A 158 2.44 -12.79 1.00
N SER A 159 1.35 -12.09 1.35
CA SER A 159 1.19 -11.53 2.69
C SER A 159 1.18 -12.59 3.79
N LYS A 160 0.54 -13.75 3.52
CA LYS A 160 0.50 -14.87 4.48
C LYS A 160 1.88 -15.47 4.71
N ALA A 161 2.64 -15.71 3.63
CA ALA A 161 4.01 -16.24 3.71
C ALA A 161 4.93 -15.24 4.42
N LEU A 162 4.95 -13.99 3.98
CA LEU A 162 5.78 -12.93 4.56
C LEU A 162 5.49 -12.72 6.06
N ARG A 163 4.23 -12.86 6.48
CA ARG A 163 3.87 -12.81 7.91
C ARG A 163 4.58 -13.89 8.72
N ALA A 164 4.70 -15.09 8.18
CA ALA A 164 5.38 -16.19 8.86
C ALA A 164 6.90 -15.93 8.92
N GLU A 165 7.50 -15.49 7.82
CA GLU A 165 8.93 -15.18 7.73
C GLU A 165 9.36 -14.05 8.68
N LEU A 166 8.51 -13.04 8.85
CA LEU A 166 8.82 -11.88 9.69
C LEU A 166 8.44 -12.02 11.16
N LYS A 167 7.94 -13.20 11.57
CA LYS A 167 7.48 -13.47 12.95
C LYS A 167 8.58 -13.23 13.98
N GLU A 168 9.78 -13.76 13.74
CA GLU A 168 10.93 -13.62 14.63
C GLU A 168 11.39 -12.16 14.76
N ARG A 169 11.25 -11.37 13.68
CA ARG A 169 11.52 -9.93 13.69
C ARG A 169 10.41 -9.12 14.35
N GLN A 170 9.31 -9.75 14.79
CA GLN A 170 8.12 -9.08 15.36
C GLN A 170 7.53 -8.00 14.43
N ILE A 171 7.59 -8.22 13.11
CA ILE A 171 6.96 -7.36 12.12
C ILE A 171 5.63 -7.99 11.70
N TYR A 172 4.55 -7.23 11.80
CA TYR A 172 3.20 -7.73 11.55
C TYR A 172 2.77 -7.45 10.12
N VAL A 173 2.36 -8.48 9.38
CA VAL A 173 1.83 -8.35 8.01
C VAL A 173 0.34 -8.67 8.03
N THR A 174 -0.45 -7.77 7.42
CA THR A 174 -1.91 -7.90 7.32
C THR A 174 -2.35 -7.71 5.87
N ALA A 175 -3.02 -8.69 5.30
CA ALA A 175 -3.74 -8.53 4.04
C ALA A 175 -5.17 -8.05 4.34
N VAL A 176 -5.57 -6.94 3.73
CA VAL A 176 -6.93 -6.40 3.84
C VAL A 176 -7.71 -6.75 2.58
N ALA A 177 -8.70 -7.64 2.70
CA ALA A 177 -9.59 -8.01 1.61
C ALA A 177 -10.78 -7.04 1.55
N TRP A 178 -10.75 -6.11 0.59
CA TRP A 178 -11.81 -5.14 0.40
C TRP A 178 -12.91 -5.67 -0.52
N THR A 179 -14.20 -5.48 -0.17
CA THR A 179 -15.36 -5.99 -0.93
C THR A 179 -16.07 -4.93 -1.77
N GLY A 180 -15.58 -3.70 -1.81
CA GLY A 180 -16.16 -2.60 -2.61
C GLY A 180 -17.51 -2.03 -2.13
N LYS A 181 -18.25 -2.74 -1.27
CA LYS A 181 -19.60 -2.36 -0.82
C LYS A 181 -19.66 -1.77 0.61
N GLN A 182 -18.55 -1.74 1.34
CA GLN A 182 -18.56 -1.21 2.72
C GLN A 182 -18.02 0.22 2.75
N ASN A 183 -18.78 1.10 3.38
CA ASN A 183 -18.35 2.46 3.66
C ASN A 183 -17.13 2.41 4.61
N PHE A 184 -16.00 2.94 4.19
CA PHE A 184 -14.73 2.88 4.92
C PHE A 184 -14.82 3.49 6.34
N SER A 185 -15.81 4.35 6.58
CA SER A 185 -16.11 4.91 7.90
C SER A 185 -16.45 3.86 8.96
N LYS A 186 -16.95 2.67 8.56
CA LYS A 186 -17.25 1.56 9.47
C LYS A 186 -16.03 0.72 9.85
N TRP A 187 -14.90 0.85 9.15
CA TRP A 187 -13.70 0.07 9.43
C TRP A 187 -13.05 0.43 10.78
N ARG A 188 -13.29 1.66 11.25
CA ARG A 188 -12.80 2.15 12.55
C ARG A 188 -13.27 1.30 13.74
N SER A 189 -14.44 0.67 13.63
CA SER A 189 -15.01 -0.17 14.69
C SER A 189 -14.46 -1.60 14.73
N THR A 190 -13.78 -2.05 13.66
CA THR A 190 -13.23 -3.40 13.53
C THR A 190 -11.71 -3.46 13.73
N MET A 191 -11.03 -2.33 13.85
CA MET A 191 -9.66 -2.32 14.28
C MET A 191 -9.54 -2.81 15.72
N HIS A 192 -8.92 -3.97 15.89
CA HIS A 192 -8.66 -4.55 17.20
C HIS A 192 -7.92 -3.53 18.10
N PRO A 193 -8.27 -3.40 19.40
CA PRO A 193 -7.69 -2.43 20.35
C PRO A 193 -6.16 -2.43 20.45
N ARG A 194 -5.51 -3.48 19.97
CA ARG A 194 -4.03 -3.60 19.89
C ARG A 194 -3.37 -2.77 18.76
N LEU A 195 -4.15 -1.97 18.05
CA LEU A 195 -3.67 -1.05 17.01
C LEU A 195 -3.58 0.41 17.48
N ARG A 196 -3.93 0.66 18.73
CA ARG A 196 -3.75 1.95 19.41
C ARG A 196 -2.37 2.06 20.03
#